data_fb88fe39ca08e8d043dea074e936481d
#
_entry.id   fb88fe39ca08e8d043dea074e936481d
#
_cell.length_a   1.000
_cell.length_b   1.000
_cell.length_c   1.000
_cell.angle_alpha   90.00
_cell.angle_beta   90.00
_cell.angle_gamma   90.00
#
_symmetry.space_group_name_H-M   'P 1'
#
loop_
_entity.id
_entity.type
_entity.pdbx_description
1 polymer ?
#
loop_
_entity_poly.entity_id
_entity_poly.type
_entity_poly.pdbx_seq_one_letter_code
_entity_poly.pdbx_strand_id
1 'polypeptide(L)'
;MPRPAPPAEPIPARVDAWLVVALALAALAFAALITPLLIDPDVALGIRLLVAAFALGTLVAGLAVSVPVRYAFEWGGVCVRAGFLTIRLAYPDIVSASKLVSPLSNAAWSWVKVRLTLRQGGAIEIAPRDREAFLAELARRAPHLREHPRGLRDPTHVRRGGRGSGT
;
A
#
# COMPACT_ATOMS: atom_id res chain seq x y z
N MET A 1 -27.52 -10.20 -19.91
CA MET A 1 -26.31 -9.95 -19.10
C MET A 1 -26.44 -8.59 -18.44
N PRO A 2 -26.38 -8.46 -17.11
CA PRO A 2 -26.42 -7.15 -16.47
C PRO A 2 -25.22 -6.32 -16.90
N ARG A 3 -25.46 -5.05 -17.24
CA ARG A 3 -24.41 -4.11 -17.59
C ARG A 3 -23.44 -3.99 -16.39
N PRO A 4 -22.13 -4.12 -16.63
CA PRO A 4 -21.17 -3.91 -15.55
C PRO A 4 -21.30 -2.49 -14.99
N ALA A 5 -21.17 -2.34 -13.69
CA ALA A 5 -21.27 -1.04 -13.03
C ALA A 5 -20.15 -0.08 -13.53
N PRO A 6 -20.46 1.21 -13.76
CA PRO A 6 -19.48 2.17 -14.23
C PRO A 6 -18.27 2.26 -13.27
N PRO A 7 -17.11 2.72 -13.76
CA PRO A 7 -15.95 2.93 -12.89
C PRO A 7 -16.33 3.88 -11.74
N ALA A 8 -15.98 3.51 -10.51
CA ALA A 8 -16.22 4.35 -9.34
C ALA A 8 -15.13 5.41 -9.23
N GLU A 9 -15.46 6.51 -8.55
CA GLU A 9 -14.49 7.53 -8.22
C GLU A 9 -13.28 6.93 -7.47
N PRO A 10 -12.06 7.44 -7.71
CA PRO A 10 -10.87 6.93 -7.04
C PRO A 10 -10.95 7.18 -5.52
N ILE A 11 -10.83 6.11 -4.75
CA ILE A 11 -10.83 6.16 -3.29
C ILE A 11 -9.41 6.53 -2.85
N PRO A 12 -9.23 7.64 -2.11
CA PRO A 12 -7.91 8.02 -1.59
C PRO A 12 -7.42 7.01 -0.55
N ALA A 13 -6.10 6.84 -0.49
CA ALA A 13 -5.48 6.08 0.59
C ALA A 13 -5.54 6.87 1.91
N ARG A 14 -5.58 6.14 3.01
CA ARG A 14 -5.41 6.69 4.34
C ARG A 14 -3.92 6.88 4.61
N VAL A 15 -3.56 8.08 5.04
CA VAL A 15 -2.22 8.40 5.54
C VAL A 15 -2.36 8.76 7.01
N ASP A 16 -1.68 8.03 7.88
CA ASP A 16 -1.72 8.29 9.31
C ASP A 16 -0.78 9.45 9.66
N ALA A 17 -1.28 10.46 10.37
CA ALA A 17 -0.54 11.69 10.69
C ALA A 17 0.76 11.41 11.46
N TRP A 18 0.76 10.41 12.35
CA TRP A 18 1.98 10.04 13.10
C TRP A 18 3.15 9.65 12.18
N LEU A 19 2.85 9.01 11.04
CA LEU A 19 3.86 8.60 10.07
C LEU A 19 4.48 9.82 9.37
N VAL A 20 3.65 10.81 9.03
CA VAL A 20 4.14 12.09 8.48
C VAL A 20 5.05 12.79 9.48
N VAL A 21 4.65 12.81 10.75
CA VAL A 21 5.47 13.38 11.83
C VAL A 21 6.78 12.61 12.00
N ALA A 22 6.73 11.28 12.03
CA ALA A 22 7.93 10.45 12.15
C ALA A 22 8.91 10.66 10.99
N LEU A 23 8.41 10.76 9.77
CA LEU A 23 9.24 11.07 8.59
C LEU A 23 9.83 12.47 8.63
N ALA A 24 9.05 13.47 9.08
CA ALA A 24 9.55 14.84 9.23
C ALA A 24 10.68 14.89 10.29
N LEU A 25 10.50 14.22 11.42
CA LEU A 25 11.53 14.12 12.45
C LEU A 25 12.79 13.38 11.97
N ALA A 26 12.62 12.28 11.24
CA ALA A 26 13.73 11.56 10.63
C ALA A 26 14.48 12.43 9.61
N ALA A 27 13.77 13.19 8.79
CA ALA A 27 14.38 14.13 7.83
C ALA A 27 15.15 15.24 8.53
N LEU A 28 14.61 15.81 9.61
CA LEU A 28 15.27 16.82 10.43
C LEU A 28 16.53 16.26 11.10
N ALA A 29 16.45 15.08 11.69
CA ALA A 29 17.60 14.41 12.31
C ALA A 29 18.70 14.12 11.27
N PHE A 30 18.32 13.65 10.10
CA PHE A 30 19.24 13.42 8.98
C PHE A 30 19.90 14.73 8.52
N ALA A 31 19.12 15.80 8.33
CA ALA A 31 19.65 17.11 7.97
C ALA A 31 20.63 17.62 9.02
N ALA A 32 20.31 17.52 10.31
CA ALA A 32 21.21 17.91 11.39
C ALA A 32 22.54 17.11 11.39
N LEU A 33 22.46 15.82 11.05
CA LEU A 33 23.65 14.96 10.99
C LEU A 33 24.59 15.31 9.84
N ILE A 34 24.04 15.65 8.65
CA ILE A 34 24.85 15.91 7.45
C ILE A 34 25.32 17.37 7.34
N THR A 35 24.62 18.33 7.97
CA THR A 35 24.96 19.75 7.88
C THR A 35 26.41 20.04 8.28
N PRO A 36 26.95 19.53 9.41
CA PRO A 36 28.37 19.76 9.78
C PRO A 36 29.34 19.32 8.69
N LEU A 37 29.10 18.15 8.09
CA LEU A 37 29.97 17.64 7.01
C LEU A 37 29.94 18.54 5.73
N LEU A 38 28.83 19.22 5.48
CA LEU A 38 28.69 20.08 4.30
C LEU A 38 29.36 21.45 4.50
N ILE A 39 29.39 21.96 5.72
CA ILE A 39 29.90 23.30 6.03
C ILE A 39 31.35 23.29 6.54
N ASP A 40 31.87 22.13 6.98
CA ASP A 40 33.22 22.00 7.50
C ASP A 40 34.28 22.25 6.39
N PRO A 41 35.12 23.28 6.48
CA PRO A 41 36.11 23.61 5.46
C PRO A 41 37.19 22.52 5.29
N ASP A 42 37.43 21.70 6.31
CA ASP A 42 38.46 20.65 6.29
C ASP A 42 38.00 19.39 5.55
N VAL A 43 36.70 19.26 5.27
CA VAL A 43 36.17 18.16 4.48
C VAL A 43 36.40 18.40 2.99
N ALA A 44 37.06 17.45 2.32
CA ALA A 44 37.34 17.51 0.89
C ALA A 44 36.07 17.75 0.07
N LEU A 45 36.14 18.60 -0.96
CA LEU A 45 35.01 18.96 -1.81
C LEU A 45 34.31 17.72 -2.40
N GLY A 46 35.07 16.69 -2.80
CA GLY A 46 34.49 15.44 -3.33
C GLY A 46 33.58 14.72 -2.34
N ILE A 47 33.95 14.72 -1.06
CA ILE A 47 33.12 14.11 0.01
C ILE A 47 31.85 14.93 0.21
N ARG A 48 31.94 16.26 0.24
CA ARG A 48 30.75 17.15 0.33
C ARG A 48 29.77 16.92 -0.80
N LEU A 49 30.26 16.84 -2.04
CA LEU A 49 29.43 16.58 -3.22
C LEU A 49 28.76 15.20 -3.16
N LEU A 50 29.50 14.18 -2.69
CA LEU A 50 28.94 12.84 -2.50
C LEU A 50 27.82 12.81 -1.46
N VAL A 51 28.04 13.46 -0.31
CA VAL A 51 27.05 13.57 0.79
C VAL A 51 25.81 14.33 0.32
N ALA A 52 26.00 15.46 -0.40
CA ALA A 52 24.89 16.24 -0.95
C ALA A 52 24.09 15.44 -1.99
N ALA A 53 24.75 14.73 -2.90
CA ALA A 53 24.10 13.88 -3.89
C ALA A 53 23.31 12.74 -3.23
N PHE A 54 23.87 12.10 -2.20
CA PHE A 54 23.18 11.06 -1.43
C PHE A 54 21.97 11.61 -0.69
N ALA A 55 22.09 12.78 -0.05
CA ALA A 55 20.98 13.45 0.63
C ALA A 55 19.85 13.80 -0.32
N LEU A 56 20.18 14.37 -1.49
CA LEU A 56 19.22 14.69 -2.54
C LEU A 56 18.53 13.43 -3.07
N GLY A 57 19.30 12.37 -3.33
CA GLY A 57 18.75 11.08 -3.77
C GLY A 57 17.78 10.48 -2.75
N THR A 58 18.12 10.54 -1.46
CA THR A 58 17.24 10.09 -0.38
C THR A 58 15.95 10.92 -0.29
N LEU A 59 16.06 12.24 -0.43
CA LEU A 59 14.90 13.14 -0.45
C LEU A 59 13.97 12.83 -1.65
N VAL A 60 14.54 12.70 -2.85
CA VAL A 60 13.77 12.37 -4.06
C VAL A 60 13.10 11.00 -3.93
N ALA A 61 13.82 9.99 -3.44
CA ALA A 61 13.25 8.67 -3.18
C ALA A 61 12.12 8.73 -2.15
N GLY A 62 12.31 9.47 -1.06
CA GLY A 62 11.29 9.69 -0.04
C GLY A 62 10.03 10.35 -0.60
N LEU A 63 10.19 11.40 -1.40
CA LEU A 63 9.07 12.07 -2.08
C LEU A 63 8.38 11.13 -3.08
N ALA A 64 9.11 10.34 -3.85
CA ALA A 64 8.55 9.39 -4.81
C ALA A 64 7.71 8.29 -4.14
N VAL A 65 8.14 7.84 -2.95
CA VAL A 65 7.39 6.87 -2.13
C VAL A 65 6.19 7.52 -1.42
N SER A 66 6.25 8.82 -1.17
CA SER A 66 5.18 9.58 -0.50
C SER A 66 4.01 9.93 -1.42
N VAL A 67 4.07 9.61 -2.71
CA VAL A 67 2.98 9.87 -3.65
C VAL A 67 1.71 9.15 -3.18
N PRO A 68 0.56 9.86 -3.08
CA PRO A 68 -0.65 9.29 -2.54
C PRO A 68 -1.10 8.07 -3.36
N VAL A 69 -1.20 6.94 -2.69
CA VAL A 69 -1.80 5.73 -3.27
C VAL A 69 -3.27 5.99 -3.53
N ARG A 70 -3.77 5.62 -4.71
CA ARG A 70 -5.17 5.74 -5.09
C ARG A 70 -5.71 4.39 -5.49
N TYR A 71 -6.93 4.11 -5.08
CA TYR A 71 -7.65 2.90 -5.43
C TYR A 71 -8.81 3.25 -6.35
N ALA A 72 -8.91 2.59 -7.48
CA ALA A 72 -10.02 2.77 -8.41
C ALA A 72 -10.67 1.41 -8.71
N PHE A 73 -11.99 1.38 -8.70
CA PHE A 73 -12.75 0.23 -9.17
C PHE A 73 -12.98 0.40 -10.66
N GLU A 74 -12.30 -0.43 -11.47
CA GLU A 74 -12.47 -0.49 -12.92
C GLU A 74 -13.49 -1.57 -13.30
N TRP A 75 -13.83 -1.69 -14.59
CA TRP A 75 -14.82 -2.67 -15.10
C TRP A 75 -14.46 -4.12 -14.76
N GLY A 76 -13.19 -4.49 -14.79
CA GLY A 76 -12.70 -5.85 -14.61
C GLY A 76 -12.01 -6.11 -13.29
N GLY A 77 -11.79 -5.10 -12.44
CA GLY A 77 -10.99 -5.29 -11.25
C GLY A 77 -10.71 -4.03 -10.44
N VAL A 78 -9.86 -4.17 -9.46
CA VAL A 78 -9.36 -3.07 -8.62
C VAL A 78 -8.01 -2.62 -9.16
N CYS A 79 -7.89 -1.35 -9.48
CA CYS A 79 -6.65 -0.70 -9.86
C CYS A 79 -6.03 0.01 -8.64
N VAL A 80 -4.82 -0.37 -8.28
CA VAL A 80 -4.02 0.26 -7.22
C VAL A 80 -2.92 1.06 -7.89
N ARG A 81 -2.93 2.37 -7.72
CA ARG A 81 -1.90 3.28 -8.23
C ARG A 81 -1.08 3.81 -7.07
N ALA A 82 0.22 3.55 -7.10
CA ALA A 82 1.19 4.03 -6.12
C ALA A 82 2.35 4.68 -6.87
N GLY A 83 2.34 6.00 -7.01
CA GLY A 83 3.32 6.71 -7.83
C GLY A 83 3.34 6.21 -9.27
N PHE A 84 4.48 5.69 -9.69
CA PHE A 84 4.67 5.10 -11.03
C PHE A 84 4.17 3.66 -11.14
N LEU A 85 3.89 3.02 -10.02
CA LEU A 85 3.43 1.64 -9.99
C LEU A 85 1.91 1.56 -10.13
N THR A 86 1.45 0.76 -11.09
CA THR A 86 0.03 0.47 -11.27
C THR A 86 -0.15 -1.05 -11.21
N ILE A 87 -0.92 -1.50 -10.23
CA ILE A 87 -1.27 -2.92 -10.06
C ILE A 87 -2.76 -3.07 -10.34
N ARG A 88 -3.11 -3.97 -11.26
CA ARG A 88 -4.50 -4.31 -11.57
C ARG A 88 -4.82 -5.70 -11.04
N LEU A 89 -5.87 -5.80 -10.26
CA LEU A 89 -6.36 -7.03 -9.64
C LEU A 89 -7.72 -7.35 -10.22
N ALA A 90 -7.82 -8.39 -11.03
CA ALA A 90 -9.10 -8.82 -11.57
C ALA A 90 -10.02 -9.33 -10.45
N TYR A 91 -11.31 -9.01 -10.49
CA TYR A 91 -12.26 -9.48 -9.47
C TYR A 91 -12.26 -10.99 -9.30
N PRO A 92 -12.24 -11.83 -10.37
CA PRO A 92 -12.21 -13.29 -10.22
C PRO A 92 -10.97 -13.83 -9.49
N ASP A 93 -9.88 -13.07 -9.50
CA ASP A 93 -8.64 -13.47 -8.84
C ASP A 93 -8.63 -13.17 -7.34
N ILE A 94 -9.53 -12.33 -6.86
CA ILE A 94 -9.64 -11.99 -5.44
C ILE A 94 -10.46 -13.07 -4.74
N VAL A 95 -9.84 -13.83 -3.85
CA VAL A 95 -10.51 -14.90 -3.08
C VAL A 95 -10.88 -14.49 -1.67
N SER A 96 -10.27 -13.45 -1.14
CA SER A 96 -10.71 -12.85 0.12
C SER A 96 -10.24 -11.41 0.27
N ALA A 97 -11.02 -10.62 1.00
CA ALA A 97 -10.67 -9.28 1.43
C ALA A 97 -10.90 -9.20 2.95
N SER A 98 -9.84 -9.19 3.73
CA SER A 98 -9.93 -9.23 5.20
C SER A 98 -9.41 -7.94 5.83
N LYS A 99 -10.13 -7.50 6.86
CA LYS A 99 -9.72 -6.39 7.71
C LYS A 99 -8.49 -6.79 8.51
N LEU A 100 -7.45 -5.97 8.45
CA LEU A 100 -6.18 -6.19 9.15
C LEU A 100 -5.75 -4.92 9.87
N VAL A 101 -5.16 -5.09 11.05
CA VAL A 101 -4.41 -4.05 11.75
C VAL A 101 -2.99 -4.57 11.89
N SER A 102 -2.05 -3.95 11.18
CA SER A 102 -0.64 -4.38 11.20
C SER A 102 0.27 -3.17 11.01
N PRO A 103 1.32 -3.03 11.84
CA PRO A 103 2.31 -1.97 11.70
C PRO A 103 3.25 -2.20 10.51
N LEU A 104 3.39 -3.46 10.07
CA LEU A 104 4.33 -3.86 9.03
C LEU A 104 3.59 -4.12 7.73
N SER A 105 3.82 -3.32 6.70
CA SER A 105 3.47 -3.66 5.33
C SER A 105 4.02 -2.68 4.29
N ASN A 106 4.25 -3.21 3.12
CA ASN A 106 5.07 -2.64 2.06
C ASN A 106 4.44 -1.49 1.25
N ALA A 107 3.15 -1.19 1.36
CA ALA A 107 2.49 -0.22 0.48
C ALA A 107 1.43 0.66 1.15
N ALA A 108 1.19 0.50 2.44
CA ALA A 108 0.10 1.21 3.09
C ALA A 108 0.60 2.02 4.28
N TRP A 109 0.46 3.33 4.18
CA TRP A 109 0.86 4.35 5.15
C TRP A 109 -0.09 4.43 6.36
N SER A 110 -0.78 3.33 6.67
CA SER A 110 -1.71 3.22 7.79
C SER A 110 -1.66 1.84 8.44
N TRP A 111 -1.95 1.78 9.73
CA TRP A 111 -2.11 0.53 10.47
C TRP A 111 -3.42 -0.19 10.14
N VAL A 112 -4.41 0.56 9.69
CA VAL A 112 -5.74 0.05 9.35
C VAL A 112 -5.78 -0.32 7.87
N LYS A 113 -5.80 -1.62 7.56
CA LYS A 113 -5.63 -2.14 6.21
C LYS A 113 -6.73 -3.12 5.82
N VAL A 114 -6.80 -3.37 4.52
CA VAL A 114 -7.52 -4.50 3.92
C VAL A 114 -6.49 -5.36 3.20
N ARG A 115 -6.45 -6.63 3.53
CA ARG A 115 -5.64 -7.63 2.84
C ARG A 115 -6.49 -8.30 1.78
N LEU A 116 -6.10 -8.14 0.53
CA LEU A 116 -6.67 -8.85 -0.62
C LEU A 116 -5.82 -10.08 -0.89
N THR A 117 -6.40 -11.27 -0.74
CA THR A 117 -5.72 -12.54 -1.06
C THR A 117 -6.09 -12.96 -2.47
N LEU A 118 -5.11 -13.40 -3.26
CA LEU A 118 -5.29 -13.74 -4.66
C LEU A 118 -5.36 -15.26 -4.85
N ARG A 119 -6.07 -15.69 -5.89
CA ARG A 119 -6.26 -17.11 -6.24
C ARG A 119 -4.96 -17.84 -6.58
N GLN A 120 -4.05 -17.15 -7.24
CA GLN A 120 -2.74 -17.69 -7.62
C GLN A 120 -1.73 -17.70 -6.46
N GLY A 121 -2.14 -17.33 -5.28
CA GLY A 121 -1.28 -17.14 -4.12
C GLY A 121 -0.83 -15.67 -3.98
N GLY A 122 -0.30 -15.36 -2.82
CA GLY A 122 0.08 -13.99 -2.47
C GLY A 122 -1.08 -13.17 -1.91
N ALA A 123 -0.73 -12.03 -1.36
CA ALA A 123 -1.69 -11.06 -0.81
C ALA A 123 -1.17 -9.64 -1.01
N ILE A 124 -2.07 -8.72 -1.26
CA ILE A 124 -1.78 -7.30 -1.36
C ILE A 124 -2.51 -6.58 -0.24
N GLU A 125 -1.79 -5.75 0.48
CA GLU A 125 -2.35 -4.95 1.56
C GLU A 125 -2.56 -3.52 1.07
N ILE A 126 -3.76 -3.02 1.26
CA ILE A 126 -4.20 -1.69 0.87
C ILE A 126 -4.78 -0.97 2.09
N ALA A 127 -4.68 0.36 2.12
CA ALA A 127 -5.23 1.18 3.19
C ALA A 127 -6.21 2.21 2.63
N PRO A 128 -7.42 1.82 2.24
CA PRO A 128 -8.42 2.77 1.80
C PRO A 128 -8.84 3.67 2.96
N ARG A 129 -9.14 4.95 2.66
CA ARG A 129 -9.57 5.93 3.67
C ARG A 129 -10.82 5.45 4.39
N ASP A 130 -11.79 4.91 3.64
CA ASP A 130 -12.98 4.27 4.17
C ASP A 130 -12.94 2.77 3.80
N ARG A 131 -12.61 1.95 4.80
CA ARG A 131 -12.49 0.51 4.66
C ARG A 131 -13.83 -0.18 4.44
N GLU A 132 -14.87 0.31 5.10
CA GLU A 132 -16.21 -0.28 5.01
C GLU A 132 -16.82 0.01 3.63
N ALA A 133 -16.74 1.25 3.16
CA ALA A 133 -17.19 1.63 1.83
C ALA A 133 -16.42 0.85 0.74
N PHE A 134 -15.12 0.65 0.92
CA PHE A 134 -14.31 -0.15 0.00
C PHE A 134 -14.78 -1.62 -0.07
N LEU A 135 -15.01 -2.25 1.08
CA LEU A 135 -15.48 -3.64 1.15
C LEU A 135 -16.90 -3.79 0.58
N ALA A 136 -17.80 -2.85 0.87
CA ALA A 136 -19.15 -2.84 0.32
C ALA A 136 -19.13 -2.72 -1.22
N GLU A 137 -18.31 -1.83 -1.77
CA GLU A 137 -18.17 -1.68 -3.22
C GLU A 137 -17.53 -2.91 -3.85
N LEU A 138 -16.54 -3.52 -3.19
CA LEU A 138 -15.95 -4.77 -3.65
C LEU A 138 -16.96 -5.91 -3.67
N ALA A 139 -17.79 -6.06 -2.63
CA ALA A 139 -18.85 -7.06 -2.57
C ALA A 139 -19.87 -6.90 -3.70
N ARG A 140 -20.23 -5.65 -4.04
CA ARG A 140 -21.14 -5.34 -5.13
C ARG A 140 -20.59 -5.75 -6.50
N ARG A 141 -19.28 -5.59 -6.73
CA ARG A 141 -18.61 -5.84 -8.01
C ARG A 141 -18.06 -7.26 -8.15
N ALA A 142 -17.82 -7.94 -7.05
CA ALA A 142 -17.30 -9.30 -6.98
C ALA A 142 -18.34 -10.23 -6.30
N PRO A 143 -19.42 -10.62 -6.98
CA PRO A 143 -20.55 -11.34 -6.36
C PRO A 143 -20.21 -12.76 -5.89
N HIS A 144 -19.03 -13.29 -6.25
CA HIS A 144 -18.52 -14.55 -5.74
C HIS A 144 -17.97 -14.42 -4.31
N LEU A 145 -17.68 -13.19 -3.84
CA LEU A 145 -17.27 -12.94 -2.47
C LEU A 145 -18.51 -12.80 -1.57
N ARG A 146 -18.53 -13.54 -0.48
CA ARG A 146 -19.59 -13.50 0.54
C ARG A 146 -19.10 -12.81 1.80
N GLU A 147 -20.02 -12.23 2.54
CA GLU A 147 -19.71 -11.63 3.82
C GLU A 147 -19.12 -12.66 4.79
N HIS A 148 -18.12 -12.22 5.54
CA HIS A 148 -17.42 -12.99 6.54
C HIS A 148 -17.10 -12.06 7.74
N PRO A 149 -17.03 -12.55 8.99
CA PRO A 149 -16.77 -11.70 10.17
C PRO A 149 -15.57 -10.78 10.08
N ARG A 150 -14.58 -11.13 9.26
CA ARG A 150 -13.37 -10.32 9.03
C ARG A 150 -13.35 -9.57 7.69
N GLY A 151 -14.46 -9.55 6.93
CA GLY A 151 -14.55 -8.91 5.63
C GLY A 151 -15.30 -9.74 4.59
N LEU A 152 -14.66 -10.08 3.47
CA LEU A 152 -15.26 -10.84 2.37
C LEU A 152 -14.43 -12.11 2.09
N ARG A 153 -15.09 -13.19 1.66
CA ARG A 153 -14.44 -14.45 1.29
C ARG A 153 -15.19 -15.18 0.20
N ASP A 154 -14.45 -15.78 -0.73
CA ASP A 154 -14.98 -16.74 -1.69
C ASP A 154 -15.22 -18.10 -0.97
N PRO A 155 -16.48 -18.56 -0.81
CA PRO A 155 -16.78 -19.81 -0.12
C PRO A 155 -16.30 -21.03 -0.91
N THR A 156 -16.09 -20.92 -2.20
CA THR A 156 -15.64 -22.01 -3.07
C THR A 156 -14.13 -22.21 -3.04
N HIS A 157 -13.39 -21.18 -2.61
CA HIS A 157 -11.94 -21.24 -2.47
C HIS A 157 -11.56 -21.88 -1.13
N VAL A 158 -11.52 -23.21 -1.11
CA VAL A 158 -10.91 -23.96 0.00
C VAL A 158 -9.40 -23.77 -0.09
N ARG A 159 -8.82 -23.02 0.83
CA ARG A 159 -7.39 -22.96 1.02
C ARG A 159 -6.91 -24.40 1.17
N ARG A 160 -6.23 -24.94 0.17
CA ARG A 160 -5.41 -26.15 0.32
C ARG A 160 -4.27 -25.78 1.27
N GLY A 161 -4.65 -25.64 2.53
CA GLY A 161 -3.77 -25.29 3.61
C GLY A 161 -3.09 -26.52 4.09
N GLY A 162 -1.78 -26.50 3.99
CA GLY A 162 -0.88 -27.09 4.94
C GLY A 162 -1.23 -28.47 5.48
N ARG A 163 -1.13 -29.49 4.65
CA ARG A 163 -0.69 -30.78 5.14
C ARG A 163 0.82 -30.72 5.27
N GLY A 164 1.27 -30.94 6.49
CA GLY A 164 2.65 -31.42 6.75
C GLY A 164 3.56 -30.26 7.16
N SER A 165 4.06 -30.34 8.27
CA SER A 165 5.13 -31.27 8.61
C SER A 165 5.06 -31.54 10.11
N GLY A 166 4.41 -32.64 10.46
CA GLY A 166 4.73 -33.31 11.70
C GLY A 166 5.57 -34.52 11.31
N THR A 167 6.81 -34.45 11.54
CA THR A 167 7.70 -35.52 11.96
C THR A 167 8.96 -34.88 12.50
#